data_43f2c2c56ffd9bf2d6371593114ed759
#
_entry.id   43f2c2c56ffd9bf2d6371593114ed759
#
_cell.length_a   1.000
_cell.length_b   1.000
_cell.length_c   1.000
_cell.angle_alpha   90.00
_cell.angle_beta   90.00
_cell.angle_gamma   90.00
#
_symmetry.space_group_name_H-M   'P 1'
#
loop_
_entity.id
_entity.type
_entity.pdbx_description
1 polymer ?
#
loop_
_entity_poly.entity_id
_entity_poly.type
_entity_poly.pdbx_seq_one_letter_code
_entity_poly.pdbx_strand_id
1 'polypeptide(L)'
;MLDEKIIELFFERSDQAINELDNKYGKVLHKLSYNILNDRRDAEECVNDSYLGVWNAIPPERPNPLLTFVCKIVRNISIKKYHAKTAAKRNSTYDVAMSEIENYIVSPNNVETEIDAKELAQIIEKFLDTLTVENRVIFMRRYWFSDTYKDIADRVGITEKMVSMRLTRIRKQMREYLMSKEVWV
;
A
#
# COMPACT_ATOMS: atom_id res chain seq x y z
N MET A 1 12.09 -1.06 -20.64
CA MET A 1 13.29 -1.89 -20.30
C MET A 1 12.86 -3.07 -19.41
N LEU A 2 13.62 -4.20 -19.36
CA LEU A 2 13.37 -5.31 -18.42
C LEU A 2 13.84 -4.93 -17.02
N ASP A 3 13.17 -5.47 -15.98
CA ASP A 3 13.49 -5.17 -14.57
C ASP A 3 14.94 -5.48 -14.21
N GLU A 4 15.46 -6.60 -14.70
CA GLU A 4 16.84 -7.02 -14.47
C GLU A 4 17.84 -5.97 -14.97
N LYS A 5 17.60 -5.39 -16.15
CA LYS A 5 18.46 -4.34 -16.69
C LYS A 5 18.40 -3.05 -15.88
N ILE A 6 17.22 -2.71 -15.35
CA ILE A 6 17.08 -1.55 -14.45
C ILE A 6 17.87 -1.81 -13.16
N ILE A 7 17.77 -3.01 -12.60
CA ILE A 7 18.52 -3.40 -11.39
C ILE A 7 20.03 -3.32 -11.65
N GLU A 8 20.52 -3.81 -12.78
CA GLU A 8 21.95 -3.71 -13.13
C GLU A 8 22.42 -2.25 -13.21
N LEU A 9 21.63 -1.34 -13.78
CA LEU A 9 21.95 0.10 -13.79
C LEU A 9 22.07 0.67 -12.36
N PHE A 10 21.27 0.20 -11.41
CA PHE A 10 21.44 0.57 -9.99
C PHE A 10 22.74 0.02 -9.40
N PHE A 11 23.11 -1.22 -9.76
CA PHE A 11 24.41 -1.79 -9.33
C PHE A 11 25.60 -1.04 -9.90
N GLU A 12 25.49 -0.57 -11.14
CA GLU A 12 26.50 0.27 -11.82
C GLU A 12 26.51 1.72 -11.32
N ARG A 13 25.58 2.10 -10.41
CA ARG A 13 25.40 3.48 -9.95
C ARG A 13 25.19 4.48 -11.09
N SER A 14 24.51 4.05 -12.14
CA SER A 14 24.17 4.88 -13.30
C SER A 14 22.93 5.74 -13.02
N ASP A 15 23.02 7.04 -13.28
CA ASP A 15 21.88 7.97 -13.17
C ASP A 15 20.70 7.56 -14.06
N GLN A 16 20.96 6.78 -15.11
CA GLN A 16 19.92 6.23 -15.98
C GLN A 16 18.97 5.27 -15.26
N ALA A 17 19.40 4.65 -14.15
CA ALA A 17 18.58 3.72 -13.39
C ALA A 17 17.27 4.35 -12.89
N ILE A 18 17.35 5.57 -12.37
CA ILE A 18 16.18 6.32 -11.86
C ILE A 18 15.27 6.72 -13.02
N ASN A 19 15.84 7.20 -14.13
CA ASN A 19 15.06 7.58 -15.31
C ASN A 19 14.30 6.39 -15.91
N GLU A 20 14.95 5.23 -16.01
CA GLU A 20 14.32 4.02 -16.55
C GLU A 20 13.25 3.45 -15.58
N LEU A 21 13.49 3.56 -14.28
CA LEU A 21 12.51 3.20 -13.27
C LEU A 21 11.27 4.10 -13.36
N ASP A 22 11.45 5.41 -13.44
CA ASP A 22 10.36 6.37 -13.58
C ASP A 22 9.59 6.19 -14.89
N ASN A 23 10.29 6.07 -16.02
CA ASN A 23 9.67 5.82 -17.32
C ASN A 23 8.76 4.58 -17.30
N LYS A 24 9.21 3.52 -16.60
CA LYS A 24 8.47 2.25 -16.56
C LYS A 24 7.33 2.25 -15.55
N TYR A 25 7.55 2.78 -14.36
CA TYR A 25 6.66 2.62 -13.23
C TYR A 25 6.15 3.92 -12.61
N GLY A 26 6.67 5.09 -13.01
CA GLY A 26 6.36 6.37 -12.41
C GLY A 26 4.87 6.65 -12.29
N LYS A 27 4.08 6.38 -13.35
CA LYS A 27 2.62 6.57 -13.33
C LYS A 27 1.93 5.76 -12.22
N VAL A 28 2.36 4.52 -12.01
CA VAL A 28 1.81 3.64 -10.96
C VAL A 28 2.22 4.14 -9.57
N LEU A 29 3.48 4.54 -9.42
CA LEU A 29 4.02 5.04 -8.16
C LEU A 29 3.36 6.36 -7.73
N HIS A 30 3.19 7.29 -8.66
CA HIS A 30 2.46 8.55 -8.40
C HIS A 30 1.00 8.31 -8.04
N LYS A 31 0.31 7.40 -8.74
CA LYS A 31 -1.07 7.03 -8.43
C LYS A 31 -1.17 6.41 -7.03
N LEU A 32 -0.25 5.51 -6.68
CA LEU A 32 -0.19 4.88 -5.36
C LEU A 32 -0.02 5.91 -4.25
N SER A 33 0.95 6.81 -4.39
CA SER A 33 1.21 7.86 -3.40
C SER A 33 0.04 8.84 -3.30
N TYR A 34 -0.53 9.26 -4.43
CA TYR A 34 -1.70 10.14 -4.46
C TYR A 34 -2.93 9.53 -3.77
N ASN A 35 -3.18 8.24 -3.98
CA ASN A 35 -4.29 7.54 -3.33
C ASN A 35 -4.15 7.53 -1.79
N ILE A 36 -2.93 7.61 -1.27
CA ILE A 36 -2.67 7.66 0.17
C ILE A 36 -2.80 9.09 0.72
N LEU A 37 -2.27 10.07 -0.02
CA LEU A 37 -2.09 11.43 0.48
C LEU A 37 -3.20 12.39 0.07
N ASN A 38 -3.93 12.06 -1.00
CA ASN A 38 -4.92 12.92 -1.65
C ASN A 38 -4.40 14.35 -1.93
N ASP A 39 -3.09 14.47 -2.17
CA ASP A 39 -2.38 15.71 -2.46
C ASP A 39 -1.31 15.43 -3.52
N ARG A 40 -1.40 16.12 -4.66
CA ARG A 40 -0.53 15.87 -5.82
C ARG A 40 0.93 16.24 -5.54
N ARG A 41 1.14 17.35 -4.85
CA ARG A 41 2.49 17.85 -4.53
C ARG A 41 3.19 16.93 -3.54
N ASP A 42 2.49 16.52 -2.50
CA ASP A 42 3.03 15.56 -1.53
C ASP A 42 3.28 14.20 -2.14
N ALA A 43 2.40 13.76 -3.06
CA ALA A 43 2.59 12.50 -3.76
C ALA A 43 3.86 12.52 -4.62
N GLU A 44 4.10 13.62 -5.34
CA GLU A 44 5.29 13.81 -6.16
C GLU A 44 6.57 13.80 -5.30
N GLU A 45 6.58 14.52 -4.18
CA GLU A 45 7.69 14.52 -3.22
C GLU A 45 7.98 13.11 -2.69
N CYS A 46 6.94 12.38 -2.25
CA CYS A 46 7.13 11.01 -1.76
C CYS A 46 7.65 10.03 -2.82
N VAL A 47 7.26 10.20 -4.08
CA VAL A 47 7.79 9.38 -5.17
C VAL A 47 9.26 9.72 -5.41
N ASN A 48 9.64 10.99 -5.42
CA ASN A 48 11.03 11.41 -5.57
C ASN A 48 11.90 10.89 -4.41
N ASP A 49 11.42 10.99 -3.18
CA ASP A 49 12.10 10.42 -2.00
C ASP A 49 12.25 8.90 -2.11
N SER A 50 11.27 8.23 -2.74
CA SER A 50 11.33 6.79 -2.94
C SER A 50 12.42 6.36 -3.93
N TYR A 51 12.71 7.16 -4.93
CA TYR A 51 13.83 6.88 -5.86
C TYR A 51 15.17 6.89 -5.13
N LEU A 52 15.37 7.83 -4.20
CA LEU A 52 16.54 7.82 -3.32
C LEU A 52 16.54 6.59 -2.41
N GLY A 53 15.38 6.20 -1.90
CA GLY A 53 15.23 4.97 -1.12
C GLY A 53 15.63 3.71 -1.89
N VAL A 54 15.21 3.60 -3.15
CA VAL A 54 15.60 2.50 -4.05
C VAL A 54 17.08 2.54 -4.35
N TRP A 55 17.63 3.73 -4.66
CA TRP A 55 19.06 3.94 -4.91
C TRP A 55 19.94 3.47 -3.76
N ASN A 56 19.52 3.73 -2.53
CA ASN A 56 20.25 3.33 -1.34
C ASN A 56 20.10 1.83 -1.01
N ALA A 57 18.99 1.22 -1.42
CA ALA A 57 18.73 -0.19 -1.16
C ALA A 57 19.36 -1.12 -2.20
N ILE A 58 19.53 -0.67 -3.45
CA ILE A 58 20.14 -1.44 -4.54
C ILE A 58 21.50 -0.79 -4.91
N PRO A 59 22.65 -1.46 -4.75
CA PRO A 59 22.86 -2.73 -4.05
C PRO A 59 22.76 -2.60 -2.53
N PRO A 60 22.68 -3.69 -1.75
CA PRO A 60 22.89 -5.08 -2.17
C PRO A 60 21.65 -5.84 -2.62
N GLU A 61 20.44 -5.26 -2.41
CA GLU A 61 19.18 -5.93 -2.73
C GLU A 61 19.05 -6.21 -4.23
N ARG A 62 18.49 -7.41 -4.57
CA ARG A 62 18.10 -7.79 -5.95
C ARG A 62 16.62 -8.16 -5.97
N PRO A 63 15.73 -7.15 -5.94
CA PRO A 63 14.30 -7.41 -5.80
C PRO A 63 13.70 -8.08 -7.03
N ASN A 64 12.87 -9.10 -6.78
CA ASN A 64 12.05 -9.73 -7.80
C ASN A 64 10.65 -10.05 -7.21
N PRO A 65 9.58 -9.41 -7.68
CA PRO A 65 9.49 -8.35 -8.72
C PRO A 65 9.98 -6.96 -8.25
N LEU A 66 10.62 -6.21 -9.14
CA LEU A 66 11.11 -4.85 -8.86
C LEU A 66 9.96 -3.91 -8.51
N LEU A 67 8.84 -3.95 -9.24
CA LEU A 67 7.68 -3.10 -8.99
C LEU A 67 7.16 -3.24 -7.55
N THR A 68 7.03 -4.46 -7.04
CA THR A 68 6.53 -4.72 -5.67
C THR A 68 7.46 -4.12 -4.63
N PHE A 69 8.77 -4.22 -4.84
CA PHE A 69 9.77 -3.63 -3.97
C PHE A 69 9.67 -2.11 -3.91
N VAL A 70 9.59 -1.47 -5.09
CA VAL A 70 9.49 0.00 -5.19
C VAL A 70 8.16 0.49 -4.62
N CYS A 71 7.04 -0.17 -4.93
CA CYS A 71 5.72 0.15 -4.36
C CYS A 71 5.72 0.09 -2.82
N LYS A 72 6.42 -0.86 -2.22
CA LYS A 72 6.58 -0.95 -0.76
C LYS A 72 7.28 0.29 -0.19
N ILE A 73 8.35 0.76 -0.86
CA ILE A 73 9.09 1.96 -0.43
C ILE A 73 8.20 3.21 -0.55
N VAL A 74 7.59 3.44 -1.73
CA VAL A 74 6.68 4.57 -1.96
C VAL A 74 5.56 4.59 -0.93
N ARG A 75 4.92 3.45 -0.71
CA ARG A 75 3.83 3.32 0.24
C ARG A 75 4.25 3.66 1.66
N ASN A 76 5.40 3.14 2.11
CA ASN A 76 5.90 3.42 3.47
C ASN A 76 6.20 4.91 3.66
N ILE A 77 6.81 5.57 2.67
CA ILE A 77 7.09 7.01 2.71
C ILE A 77 5.79 7.82 2.74
N SER A 78 4.84 7.50 1.85
CA SER A 78 3.55 8.17 1.76
C SER A 78 2.74 8.03 3.05
N ILE A 79 2.71 6.83 3.65
CA ILE A 79 2.03 6.58 4.92
C ILE A 79 2.69 7.35 6.07
N LYS A 80 4.03 7.38 6.11
CA LYS A 80 4.75 8.17 7.12
C LYS A 80 4.39 9.66 7.01
N LYS A 81 4.33 10.21 5.79
CA LYS A 81 3.94 11.60 5.55
C LYS A 81 2.47 11.85 5.93
N TYR A 82 1.58 10.92 5.58
CA TYR A 82 0.18 10.96 5.99
C TYR A 82 0.02 11.03 7.51
N HIS A 83 0.71 10.14 8.25
CA HIS A 83 0.68 10.16 9.71
C HIS A 83 1.23 11.45 10.31
N ALA A 84 2.27 12.02 9.74
CA ALA A 84 2.80 13.31 10.19
C ALA A 84 1.78 14.45 10.02
N LYS A 85 1.05 14.47 8.89
CA LYS A 85 -0.01 15.46 8.63
C LYS A 85 -1.24 15.28 9.53
N THR A 86 -1.60 14.05 9.86
CA THR A 86 -2.82 13.74 10.63
C THR A 86 -2.58 13.66 12.13
N ALA A 87 -1.34 13.70 12.60
CA ALA A 87 -0.99 13.61 14.02
C ALA A 87 -1.66 14.68 14.90
N ALA A 88 -1.92 15.86 14.34
CA ALA A 88 -2.56 16.98 15.05
C ALA A 88 -4.09 16.85 15.20
N LYS A 89 -4.74 15.89 14.52
CA LYS A 89 -6.23 15.76 14.46
C LYS A 89 -6.80 14.59 15.26
N ARG A 90 -6.02 13.88 16.09
CA ARG A 90 -6.41 12.59 16.67
C ARG A 90 -7.11 12.75 18.02
N ASN A 91 -8.43 12.51 18.07
CA ASN A 91 -9.19 12.54 19.32
C ASN A 91 -10.09 11.33 19.64
N SER A 92 -10.19 10.32 18.80
CA SER A 92 -10.94 9.09 19.13
C SER A 92 -10.42 7.89 18.32
N THR A 93 -10.43 6.69 18.94
CA THR A 93 -9.72 5.52 18.42
C THR A 93 -10.39 4.89 17.19
N TYR A 94 -11.71 4.65 17.21
CA TYR A 94 -12.40 3.95 16.12
C TYR A 94 -12.95 4.90 15.04
N ASP A 95 -13.55 6.02 15.47
CA ASP A 95 -14.18 6.97 14.54
C ASP A 95 -13.15 7.63 13.62
N VAL A 96 -11.98 7.96 14.17
CA VAL A 96 -10.85 8.48 13.39
C VAL A 96 -10.31 7.42 12.43
N ALA A 97 -10.22 6.16 12.87
CA ALA A 97 -9.76 5.07 12.02
C ALA A 97 -10.73 4.82 10.86
N MET A 98 -12.04 4.85 11.09
CA MET A 98 -13.05 4.70 10.04
C MET A 98 -13.08 5.89 9.08
N SER A 99 -13.11 7.12 9.60
CA SER A 99 -13.07 8.33 8.79
C SER A 99 -11.84 8.41 7.87
N GLU A 100 -10.68 7.97 8.36
CA GLU A 100 -9.48 7.89 7.54
C GLU A 100 -9.60 6.86 6.42
N ILE A 101 -10.32 5.75 6.64
CA ILE A 101 -10.52 4.68 5.66
C ILE A 101 -11.57 5.06 4.61
N GLU A 102 -12.69 5.66 5.04
CA GLU A 102 -13.78 6.07 4.15
C GLU A 102 -13.31 7.01 3.04
N ASN A 103 -12.36 7.91 3.33
CA ASN A 103 -11.78 8.82 2.34
C ASN A 103 -10.94 8.12 1.25
N TYR A 104 -10.58 6.83 1.43
CA TYR A 104 -9.74 6.06 0.51
C TYR A 104 -10.49 5.00 -0.30
N ILE A 105 -11.73 4.69 0.09
CA ILE A 105 -12.57 3.69 -0.60
C ILE A 105 -13.16 4.23 -1.91
N VAL A 106 -13.19 5.55 -2.07
CA VAL A 106 -13.85 6.20 -3.22
C VAL A 106 -12.81 6.81 -4.17
N SER A 107 -12.38 6.10 -5.20
CA SER A 107 -12.07 6.70 -6.50
C SER A 107 -11.85 5.66 -7.61
N PRO A 108 -12.58 5.75 -8.70
CA PRO A 108 -12.36 4.93 -9.89
C PRO A 108 -11.60 5.70 -10.97
N ASN A 109 -10.83 5.00 -11.77
CA ASN A 109 -10.67 5.15 -13.23
C ASN A 109 -9.28 4.80 -13.76
N ASN A 110 -9.21 3.85 -14.61
CA ASN A 110 -8.81 3.83 -16.02
C ASN A 110 -8.56 2.45 -16.63
N VAL A 111 -8.87 2.29 -17.86
CA VAL A 111 -9.49 1.40 -18.78
C VAL A 111 -8.51 0.44 -19.50
N GLU A 112 -8.76 -0.87 -19.54
CA GLU A 112 -8.29 -2.02 -20.36
C GLU A 112 -7.31 -3.05 -19.75
N THR A 113 -6.30 -2.71 -18.97
CA THR A 113 -5.73 -3.61 -17.94
C THR A 113 -6.51 -3.47 -16.64
N GLU A 114 -7.52 -2.65 -16.69
CA GLU A 114 -8.41 -2.22 -15.65
C GLU A 114 -9.59 -3.15 -15.42
N ILE A 115 -9.99 -3.97 -16.37
CA ILE A 115 -11.17 -4.83 -16.19
C ILE A 115 -10.85 -5.86 -15.11
N ASP A 116 -9.72 -6.56 -15.21
CA ASP A 116 -9.30 -7.56 -14.22
C ASP A 116 -8.97 -6.93 -12.86
N ALA A 117 -8.27 -5.80 -12.85
CA ALA A 117 -7.92 -5.10 -11.62
C ALA A 117 -9.14 -4.46 -10.95
N LYS A 118 -10.09 -3.97 -11.72
CA LYS A 118 -11.34 -3.37 -11.25
C LYS A 118 -12.29 -4.43 -10.71
N GLU A 119 -12.36 -5.57 -11.38
CA GLU A 119 -13.14 -6.73 -10.92
C GLU A 119 -12.57 -7.29 -9.62
N LEU A 120 -11.25 -7.49 -9.54
CA LEU A 120 -10.57 -7.90 -8.31
C LEU A 120 -10.79 -6.89 -7.18
N ALA A 121 -10.70 -5.58 -7.45
CA ALA A 121 -10.96 -4.54 -6.47
C ALA A 121 -12.40 -4.62 -5.92
N GLN A 122 -13.40 -4.83 -6.79
CA GLN A 122 -14.79 -5.02 -6.37
C GLN A 122 -15.00 -6.30 -5.55
N ILE A 123 -14.31 -7.38 -5.89
CA ILE A 123 -14.37 -8.63 -5.12
C ILE A 123 -13.78 -8.42 -3.71
N ILE A 124 -12.65 -7.71 -3.62
CA ILE A 124 -12.01 -7.37 -2.34
C ILE A 124 -12.91 -6.45 -1.52
N GLU A 125 -13.51 -5.43 -2.12
CA GLU A 125 -14.45 -4.51 -1.46
C GLU A 125 -15.64 -5.27 -0.86
N LYS A 126 -16.28 -6.12 -1.65
CA LYS A 126 -17.38 -6.98 -1.18
C LYS A 126 -16.95 -7.91 -0.04
N PHE A 127 -15.73 -8.44 -0.09
CA PHE A 127 -15.18 -9.21 1.03
C PHE A 127 -15.03 -8.35 2.29
N LEU A 128 -14.47 -7.15 2.17
CA LEU A 128 -14.30 -6.24 3.30
C LEU A 128 -15.64 -5.86 3.95
N ASP A 129 -16.71 -5.77 3.16
CA ASP A 129 -18.07 -5.51 3.65
C ASP A 129 -18.65 -6.68 4.47
N THR A 130 -18.15 -7.90 4.28
CA THR A 130 -18.54 -9.05 5.13
C THR A 130 -17.88 -9.04 6.50
N LEU A 131 -16.82 -8.25 6.69
CA LEU A 131 -16.12 -8.16 7.96
C LEU A 131 -16.85 -7.26 8.95
N THR A 132 -16.69 -7.55 10.24
CA THR A 132 -17.08 -6.57 11.27
C THR A 132 -16.26 -5.30 11.14
N VAL A 133 -16.80 -4.16 11.56
CA VAL A 133 -16.13 -2.86 11.50
C VAL A 133 -14.71 -2.93 12.09
N GLU A 134 -14.56 -3.54 13.28
CA GLU A 134 -13.26 -3.71 13.92
C GLU A 134 -12.26 -4.49 13.06
N ASN A 135 -12.68 -5.61 12.48
CA ASN A 135 -11.81 -6.43 11.64
C ASN A 135 -11.43 -5.73 10.34
N ARG A 136 -12.37 -4.97 9.76
CA ARG A 136 -12.12 -4.12 8.58
C ARG A 136 -11.08 -3.06 8.91
N VAL A 137 -11.22 -2.34 10.03
CA VAL A 137 -10.24 -1.34 10.49
C VAL A 137 -8.86 -1.97 10.67
N ILE A 138 -8.76 -3.10 11.38
CA ILE A 138 -7.49 -3.80 11.60
C ILE A 138 -6.85 -4.22 10.28
N PHE A 139 -7.63 -4.73 9.34
CA PHE A 139 -7.16 -5.13 8.02
C PHE A 139 -6.65 -3.94 7.22
N MET A 140 -7.46 -2.88 7.11
CA MET A 140 -7.08 -1.67 6.38
C MET A 140 -5.85 -1.00 6.98
N ARG A 141 -5.78 -0.91 8.31
CA ARG A 141 -4.59 -0.37 9.00
C ARG A 141 -3.33 -1.15 8.67
N ARG A 142 -3.42 -2.47 8.62
CA ARG A 142 -2.25 -3.31 8.31
C ARG A 142 -1.83 -3.22 6.84
N TYR A 143 -2.81 -3.34 5.92
CA TYR A 143 -2.50 -3.54 4.50
C TYR A 143 -2.54 -2.27 3.68
N TRP A 144 -3.33 -1.29 4.09
CA TRP A 144 -3.41 0.00 3.40
C TRP A 144 -2.47 1.03 4.00
N PHE A 145 -2.46 1.16 5.33
CA PHE A 145 -1.63 2.13 6.05
C PHE A 145 -0.27 1.58 6.51
N SER A 146 -0.01 0.29 6.36
CA SER A 146 1.23 -0.40 6.80
C SER A 146 1.56 -0.22 8.29
N ASP A 147 0.53 0.03 9.12
CA ASP A 147 0.70 0.15 10.55
C ASP A 147 1.32 -1.13 11.15
N THR A 148 2.16 -0.98 12.16
CA THR A 148 2.69 -2.12 12.91
C THR A 148 1.58 -2.77 13.75
N TYR A 149 1.76 -4.01 14.18
CA TYR A 149 0.81 -4.66 15.08
C TYR A 149 0.63 -3.88 16.38
N LYS A 150 1.71 -3.25 16.86
CA LYS A 150 1.71 -2.38 18.03
C LYS A 150 0.84 -1.14 17.79
N ASP A 151 1.06 -0.43 16.68
CA ASP A 151 0.29 0.78 16.36
C ASP A 151 -1.21 0.48 16.21
N ILE A 152 -1.54 -0.66 15.59
CA ILE A 152 -2.94 -1.12 15.48
C ILE A 152 -3.51 -1.45 16.86
N ALA A 153 -2.76 -2.19 17.69
CA ALA A 153 -3.16 -2.58 19.02
C ALA A 153 -3.47 -1.37 19.92
N ASP A 154 -2.55 -0.39 19.91
CA ASP A 154 -2.69 0.86 20.67
C ASP A 154 -3.91 1.68 20.20
N ARG A 155 -4.20 1.67 18.87
CA ARG A 155 -5.32 2.40 18.28
C ARG A 155 -6.67 1.80 18.59
N VAL A 156 -6.78 0.48 18.51
CA VAL A 156 -8.06 -0.22 18.65
C VAL A 156 -8.27 -0.78 20.06
N GLY A 157 -7.36 -0.52 21.00
CA GLY A 157 -7.48 -0.90 22.40
C GLY A 157 -7.42 -2.40 22.66
N ILE A 158 -6.62 -3.16 21.88
CA ILE A 158 -6.42 -4.60 22.04
C ILE A 158 -4.93 -4.93 22.10
N THR A 159 -4.57 -6.19 22.39
CA THR A 159 -3.17 -6.62 22.41
C THR A 159 -2.63 -6.91 21.00
N GLU A 160 -1.32 -6.78 20.79
CA GLU A 160 -0.67 -7.16 19.52
C GLU A 160 -0.93 -8.62 19.13
N LYS A 161 -1.00 -9.52 20.13
CA LYS A 161 -1.36 -10.92 19.92
C LYS A 161 -2.75 -11.06 19.34
N MET A 162 -3.72 -10.28 19.82
CA MET A 162 -5.08 -10.27 19.28
C MET A 162 -5.12 -9.71 17.87
N VAL A 163 -4.35 -8.65 17.55
CA VAL A 163 -4.20 -8.13 16.19
C VAL A 163 -3.68 -9.22 15.25
N SER A 164 -2.61 -9.90 15.65
CA SER A 164 -2.01 -10.99 14.86
C SER A 164 -3.01 -12.13 14.60
N MET A 165 -3.72 -12.57 15.63
CA MET A 165 -4.73 -13.63 15.50
C MET A 165 -5.91 -13.23 14.61
N ARG A 166 -6.42 -12.00 14.75
CA ARG A 166 -7.51 -11.47 13.91
C ARG A 166 -7.07 -11.38 12.44
N LEU A 167 -5.88 -10.83 12.18
CA LEU A 167 -5.34 -10.75 10.81
C LEU A 167 -5.12 -12.13 10.17
N THR A 168 -4.67 -13.10 10.96
CA THR A 168 -4.53 -14.49 10.46
C THR A 168 -5.87 -15.08 10.05
N ARG A 169 -6.93 -14.87 10.86
CA ARG A 169 -8.28 -15.31 10.54
C ARG A 169 -8.84 -14.60 9.31
N ILE A 170 -8.67 -13.27 9.21
CA ILE A 170 -9.14 -12.48 8.07
C ILE A 170 -8.46 -12.94 6.78
N ARG A 171 -7.13 -13.18 6.80
CA ARG A 171 -6.41 -13.71 5.62
C ARG A 171 -6.95 -15.07 5.16
N LYS A 172 -7.25 -15.95 6.11
CA LYS A 172 -7.84 -17.25 5.78
C LYS A 172 -9.22 -17.08 5.12
N GLN A 173 -10.08 -16.27 5.71
CA GLN A 173 -11.41 -15.96 5.17
C GLN A 173 -11.33 -15.30 3.79
N MET A 174 -10.40 -14.37 3.60
CA MET A 174 -10.18 -13.71 2.31
C MET A 174 -9.75 -14.70 1.24
N ARG A 175 -8.82 -15.61 1.56
CA ARG A 175 -8.38 -16.66 0.64
C ARG A 175 -9.54 -17.56 0.22
N GLU A 176 -10.33 -18.05 1.18
CA GLU A 176 -11.51 -18.88 0.92
C GLU A 176 -12.53 -18.13 0.07
N TYR A 177 -12.75 -16.83 0.34
CA TYR A 177 -13.66 -15.99 -0.43
C TYR A 177 -13.16 -15.78 -1.87
N LEU A 178 -11.88 -15.46 -2.09
CA LEU A 178 -11.28 -15.30 -3.42
C LEU A 178 -11.37 -16.60 -4.23
N MET A 179 -11.06 -17.74 -3.62
CA MET A 179 -11.19 -19.05 -4.27
C MET A 179 -12.64 -19.34 -4.69
N SER A 180 -13.64 -18.94 -3.89
CA SER A 180 -15.07 -19.07 -4.24
C SER A 180 -15.50 -18.17 -5.40
N LYS A 181 -14.69 -17.20 -5.78
CA LYS A 181 -14.89 -16.29 -6.92
C LYS A 181 -13.98 -16.63 -8.10
N GLU A 182 -13.39 -17.84 -8.11
CA GLU A 182 -12.47 -18.33 -9.14
C GLU A 182 -11.19 -17.49 -9.30
N VAL A 183 -10.88 -16.64 -8.29
CA VAL A 183 -9.63 -15.88 -8.24
C VAL A 183 -8.56 -16.72 -7.55
N TRP A 184 -7.61 -17.21 -8.33
CA TRP A 184 -6.47 -18.01 -7.84
C TRP A 184 -5.38 -17.08 -7.28
N VAL A 185 -5.06 -17.22 -5.97
CA VAL A 185 -4.05 -16.42 -5.24
C VAL A 185 -3.06 -17.35 -4.55
#